data_c4c95fc3856ff59ed58d9af3d7c78454
#
_entry.id   c4c95fc3856ff59ed58d9af3d7c78454
#
_cell.length_a   1.000
_cell.length_b   1.000
_cell.length_c   1.000
_cell.angle_alpha   90.00
_cell.angle_beta   90.00
_cell.angle_gamma   90.00
#
_symmetry.space_group_name_H-M   'P 1'
#
loop_
_entity.id
_entity.type
_entity.pdbx_description
1 polymer ?
#
loop_
_entity_poly.entity_id
_entity_poly.type
_entity_poly.pdbx_seq_one_letter_code
_entity_poly.pdbx_strand_id
1 'polypeptide(L)'
;MGIFGFGSATKLDDLKVGDLKKERLTQEVKQDQLIYRIRHAQEQHDSLLDRASEPGLGDAEVDVAAYKLSQINKAKDRAEQELQDALTRMTVIDSTLDVINQKQELQKNGIWKKINEIPEEELESQIQNLAVDRKESQINLNKIIETFDVDHQTVQSRRTADFRRSRDVILQRRQQKDN
;
A
#
# COMPACT_ATOMS: atom_id res chain seq x y z
N MET A 1 9.29 -17.51 12.50
CA MET A 1 9.91 -16.74 13.60
C MET A 1 11.18 -16.11 13.08
N GLY A 2 11.14 -14.85 12.72
CA GLY A 2 12.30 -14.04 12.30
C GLY A 2 12.40 -12.88 13.26
N ILE A 3 13.28 -12.99 14.24
CA ILE A 3 13.61 -11.97 15.23
C ILE A 3 14.36 -10.89 14.48
N PHE A 4 13.72 -9.74 14.21
CA PHE A 4 14.43 -8.52 13.90
C PHE A 4 15.14 -8.05 15.17
N GLY A 5 16.42 -8.44 15.29
CA GLY A 5 17.32 -7.91 16.29
C GLY A 5 17.48 -6.40 16.06
N PHE A 6 16.95 -5.59 16.96
CA PHE A 6 17.33 -4.18 17.10
C PHE A 6 18.78 -4.15 17.59
N GLY A 7 19.72 -4.16 16.65
CA GLY A 7 21.14 -4.11 16.94
C GLY A 7 21.88 -3.30 15.88
N SER A 8 22.34 -2.13 16.27
CA SER A 8 23.11 -1.10 15.55
C SER A 8 22.37 -0.45 14.37
N ALA A 9 22.23 0.86 14.44
CA ALA A 9 21.67 1.66 13.33
C ALA A 9 22.52 1.40 12.07
N THR A 10 21.93 0.67 11.11
CA THR A 10 22.54 0.40 9.82
C THR A 10 22.73 1.74 9.12
N LYS A 11 23.98 2.12 8.86
CA LYS A 11 24.28 3.38 8.15
C LYS A 11 23.93 3.21 6.68
N LEU A 12 23.55 4.29 6.03
CA LEU A 12 23.25 4.31 4.59
C LEU A 12 24.40 3.72 3.75
N ASP A 13 25.64 3.88 4.25
CA ASP A 13 26.88 3.37 3.63
C ASP A 13 26.99 1.84 3.66
N ASP A 14 26.24 1.18 4.54
CA ASP A 14 26.22 -0.29 4.65
C ASP A 14 25.27 -0.93 3.63
N LEU A 15 24.41 -0.12 3.00
CA LEU A 15 23.43 -0.58 2.00
C LEU A 15 24.08 -0.76 0.64
N LYS A 16 24.03 -1.97 0.12
CA LYS A 16 24.52 -2.28 -1.22
C LYS A 16 23.46 -1.97 -2.26
N VAL A 17 23.81 -1.16 -3.26
CA VAL A 17 22.93 -0.82 -4.39
C VAL A 17 22.36 -2.07 -5.07
N GLY A 18 23.16 -3.15 -5.17
CA GLY A 18 22.72 -4.41 -5.75
C GLY A 18 21.59 -5.08 -4.97
N ASP A 19 21.65 -5.04 -3.63
CA ASP A 19 20.63 -5.64 -2.76
C ASP A 19 19.34 -4.81 -2.80
N LEU A 20 19.44 -3.48 -2.84
CA LEU A 20 18.28 -2.58 -3.01
C LEU A 20 17.57 -2.81 -4.35
N LYS A 21 18.33 -2.94 -5.45
CA LYS A 21 17.76 -3.23 -6.78
C LYS A 21 17.08 -4.60 -6.81
N LYS A 22 17.66 -5.60 -6.15
CA LYS A 22 17.07 -6.93 -6.04
C LYS A 22 15.77 -6.90 -5.25
N GLU A 23 15.77 -6.18 -4.11
CA GLU A 23 14.55 -6.02 -3.30
C GLU A 23 13.47 -5.27 -4.07
N ARG A 24 13.82 -4.20 -4.80
CA ARG A 24 12.89 -3.48 -5.68
C ARG A 24 12.21 -4.42 -6.69
N LEU A 25 12.99 -5.26 -7.35
CA LEU A 25 12.45 -6.25 -8.29
C LEU A 25 11.53 -7.25 -7.60
N THR A 26 11.86 -7.67 -6.37
CA THR A 26 11.02 -8.56 -5.56
C THR A 26 9.67 -7.91 -5.26
N GLN A 27 9.66 -6.64 -4.90
CA GLN A 27 8.42 -5.90 -4.65
C GLN A 27 7.61 -5.68 -5.93
N GLU A 28 8.25 -5.46 -7.07
CA GLU A 28 7.59 -5.34 -8.38
C GLU A 28 6.86 -6.63 -8.77
N VAL A 29 7.52 -7.79 -8.63
CA VAL A 29 6.88 -9.10 -8.84
C VAL A 29 5.71 -9.32 -7.88
N LYS A 30 5.86 -8.91 -6.62
CA LYS A 30 4.78 -8.97 -5.62
C LYS A 30 3.61 -8.08 -6.01
N GLN A 31 3.86 -6.87 -6.50
CA GLN A 31 2.86 -5.95 -7.02
C GLN A 31 2.02 -6.60 -8.13
N ASP A 32 2.66 -7.20 -9.12
CA ASP A 32 1.98 -7.86 -10.25
C ASP A 32 1.09 -9.01 -9.76
N GLN A 33 1.59 -9.83 -8.83
CA GLN A 33 0.81 -10.92 -8.23
C GLN A 33 -0.41 -10.40 -7.45
N LEU A 34 -0.27 -9.29 -6.73
CA LEU A 34 -1.37 -8.69 -5.98
C LEU A 34 -2.42 -8.06 -6.89
N ILE A 35 -2.01 -7.39 -7.95
CA ILE A 35 -2.92 -6.87 -8.97
C ILE A 35 -3.73 -8.01 -9.61
N TYR A 36 -3.06 -9.12 -9.94
CA TYR A 36 -3.75 -10.31 -10.45
C TYR A 36 -4.78 -10.86 -9.44
N ARG A 37 -4.40 -10.99 -8.16
CA ARG A 37 -5.30 -11.46 -7.09
C ARG A 37 -6.51 -10.56 -6.90
N ILE A 38 -6.33 -9.25 -6.93
CA ILE A 38 -7.41 -8.25 -6.82
C ILE A 38 -8.37 -8.38 -7.99
N ARG A 39 -7.85 -8.46 -9.21
CA ARG A 39 -8.67 -8.65 -10.42
C ARG A 39 -9.47 -9.95 -10.38
N HIS A 40 -8.82 -11.04 -10.03
CA HIS A 40 -9.48 -12.34 -9.92
C HIS A 40 -10.55 -12.37 -8.84
N ALA A 41 -10.31 -11.74 -7.69
CA ALA A 41 -11.33 -11.58 -6.64
C ALA A 41 -12.53 -10.76 -7.14
N GLN A 42 -12.29 -9.70 -7.93
CA GLN A 42 -13.37 -8.92 -8.52
C GLN A 42 -14.22 -9.74 -9.51
N GLU A 43 -13.57 -10.51 -10.38
CA GLU A 43 -14.26 -11.41 -11.33
C GLU A 43 -15.10 -12.46 -10.61
N GLN A 44 -14.57 -13.07 -9.55
CA GLN A 44 -15.31 -14.03 -8.71
C GLN A 44 -16.51 -13.38 -8.01
N HIS A 45 -16.32 -12.16 -7.49
CA HIS A 45 -17.38 -11.37 -6.86
C HIS A 45 -18.52 -11.14 -7.85
N ASP A 46 -18.22 -10.62 -9.04
CA ASP A 46 -19.23 -10.26 -10.03
C ASP A 46 -19.96 -11.49 -10.56
N SER A 47 -19.24 -12.59 -10.83
CA SER A 47 -19.84 -13.86 -11.25
C SER A 47 -20.75 -14.47 -10.17
N LEU A 48 -20.36 -14.38 -8.89
CA LEU A 48 -21.18 -14.88 -7.79
C LEU A 48 -22.41 -14.00 -7.56
N LEU A 49 -22.26 -12.68 -7.68
CA LEU A 49 -23.34 -11.72 -7.55
C LEU A 49 -24.39 -11.93 -8.67
N ASP A 50 -23.95 -12.14 -9.91
CA ASP A 50 -24.84 -12.41 -11.04
C ASP A 50 -25.68 -13.67 -10.80
N ARG A 51 -25.04 -14.78 -10.39
CA ARG A 51 -25.75 -16.03 -10.08
C ARG A 51 -26.68 -15.90 -8.89
N ALA A 52 -26.25 -15.22 -7.82
CA ALA A 52 -27.07 -15.02 -6.64
C ALA A 52 -28.27 -14.10 -6.87
N SER A 53 -28.25 -13.34 -7.98
CA SER A 53 -29.33 -12.44 -8.39
C SER A 53 -30.31 -13.09 -9.37
N GLU A 54 -30.19 -14.40 -9.66
CA GLU A 54 -31.13 -15.12 -10.52
C GLU A 54 -32.47 -15.32 -9.82
N PRO A 55 -33.59 -15.19 -10.56
CA PRO A 55 -34.93 -15.49 -10.01
C PRO A 55 -35.05 -16.94 -9.58
N GLY A 56 -35.73 -17.20 -8.46
CA GLY A 56 -36.02 -18.55 -8.01
C GLY A 56 -35.10 -19.16 -6.96
N LEU A 57 -33.99 -18.47 -6.62
CA LEU A 57 -33.15 -18.87 -5.49
C LEU A 57 -33.86 -18.63 -4.14
N GLY A 58 -33.78 -19.60 -3.23
CA GLY A 58 -34.30 -19.46 -1.88
C GLY A 58 -33.47 -18.52 -0.99
N ASP A 59 -34.08 -18.05 0.11
CA ASP A 59 -33.40 -17.15 1.05
C ASP A 59 -32.11 -17.74 1.62
N ALA A 60 -32.09 -19.06 1.90
CA ALA A 60 -30.89 -19.74 2.39
C ALA A 60 -29.73 -19.71 1.37
N GLU A 61 -30.04 -19.83 0.07
CA GLU A 61 -29.01 -19.76 -0.99
C GLU A 61 -28.47 -18.34 -1.16
N VAL A 62 -29.36 -17.35 -1.00
CA VAL A 62 -28.95 -15.93 -0.98
C VAL A 62 -28.02 -15.62 0.21
N ASP A 63 -28.32 -16.14 1.39
CA ASP A 63 -27.50 -15.96 2.58
C ASP A 63 -26.12 -16.63 2.43
N VAL A 64 -26.05 -17.82 1.83
CA VAL A 64 -24.79 -18.49 1.51
C VAL A 64 -23.98 -17.67 0.49
N ALA A 65 -24.63 -17.14 -0.54
CA ALA A 65 -23.96 -16.28 -1.52
C ALA A 65 -23.45 -14.98 -0.89
N ALA A 66 -24.25 -14.32 -0.05
CA ALA A 66 -23.85 -13.11 0.68
C ALA A 66 -22.65 -13.37 1.60
N TYR A 67 -22.62 -14.53 2.27
CA TYR A 67 -21.46 -14.93 3.07
C TYR A 67 -20.20 -15.09 2.20
N LYS A 68 -20.29 -15.78 1.06
CA LYS A 68 -19.16 -15.95 0.13
C LYS A 68 -18.68 -14.62 -0.43
N LEU A 69 -19.59 -13.72 -0.84
CA LEU A 69 -19.25 -12.36 -1.29
C LEU A 69 -18.48 -11.59 -0.22
N SER A 70 -18.92 -11.67 1.04
CA SER A 70 -18.19 -11.06 2.16
C SER A 70 -16.77 -11.61 2.32
N GLN A 71 -16.55 -12.92 2.11
CA GLN A 71 -15.20 -13.51 2.16
C GLN A 71 -14.32 -13.05 0.99
N ILE A 72 -14.89 -12.96 -0.22
CA ILE A 72 -14.18 -12.46 -1.40
C ILE A 72 -13.75 -10.99 -1.17
N ASN A 73 -14.66 -10.14 -0.67
CA ASN A 73 -14.36 -8.75 -0.37
C ASN A 73 -13.22 -8.62 0.65
N LYS A 74 -13.24 -9.40 1.74
CA LYS A 74 -12.14 -9.41 2.71
C LYS A 74 -10.81 -9.84 2.12
N ALA A 75 -10.82 -10.82 1.20
CA ALA A 75 -9.60 -11.25 0.51
C ALA A 75 -9.07 -10.17 -0.43
N LYS A 76 -9.97 -9.44 -1.11
CA LYS A 76 -9.64 -8.29 -1.94
C LYS A 76 -9.04 -7.16 -1.11
N ASP A 77 -9.70 -6.75 -0.02
CA ASP A 77 -9.23 -5.68 0.88
C ASP A 77 -7.81 -5.98 1.41
N ARG A 78 -7.55 -7.23 1.81
CA ARG A 78 -6.20 -7.63 2.24
C ARG A 78 -5.17 -7.52 1.12
N ALA A 79 -5.53 -7.94 -0.09
CA ALA A 79 -4.62 -7.82 -1.23
C ALA A 79 -4.36 -6.36 -1.61
N GLU A 80 -5.33 -5.48 -1.47
CA GLU A 80 -5.19 -4.03 -1.67
C GLU A 80 -4.26 -3.41 -0.62
N GLN A 81 -4.39 -3.79 0.66
CA GLN A 81 -3.47 -3.35 1.72
C GLN A 81 -2.03 -3.84 1.47
N GLU A 82 -1.85 -5.12 1.11
CA GLU A 82 -0.54 -5.66 0.77
C GLU A 82 0.08 -4.97 -0.45
N LEU A 83 -0.73 -4.55 -1.43
CA LEU A 83 -0.31 -3.77 -2.59
C LEU A 83 0.19 -2.38 -2.18
N GLN A 84 -0.55 -1.71 -1.30
CA GLN A 84 -0.14 -0.41 -0.75
C GLN A 84 1.20 -0.50 -0.02
N ASP A 85 1.39 -1.55 0.80
CA ASP A 85 2.65 -1.81 1.50
C ASP A 85 3.81 -2.04 0.51
N ALA A 86 3.58 -2.81 -0.56
CA ALA A 86 4.60 -3.06 -1.58
C ALA A 86 4.99 -1.78 -2.31
N LEU A 87 4.03 -0.94 -2.69
CA LEU A 87 4.27 0.37 -3.32
C LEU A 87 5.04 1.32 -2.40
N THR A 88 4.69 1.37 -1.12
CA THR A 88 5.40 2.17 -0.13
C THR A 88 6.86 1.74 0.00
N ARG A 89 7.11 0.42 0.06
CA ARG A 89 8.48 -0.12 0.09
C ARG A 89 9.28 0.22 -1.16
N MET A 90 8.67 0.12 -2.34
CA MET A 90 9.32 0.51 -3.60
C MET A 90 9.71 1.99 -3.58
N THR A 91 8.82 2.88 -3.13
CA THR A 91 9.10 4.31 -3.01
C THR A 91 10.30 4.58 -2.07
N VAL A 92 10.35 3.89 -0.92
CA VAL A 92 11.47 4.01 0.02
C VAL A 92 12.78 3.52 -0.61
N ILE A 93 12.74 2.39 -1.33
CA ILE A 93 13.93 1.84 -2.01
C ILE A 93 14.41 2.80 -3.10
N ASP A 94 13.51 3.33 -3.93
CA ASP A 94 13.86 4.26 -5.01
C ASP A 94 14.45 5.55 -4.43
N SER A 95 13.86 6.14 -3.39
CA SER A 95 14.41 7.30 -2.69
C SER A 95 15.78 7.02 -2.09
N THR A 96 16.01 5.83 -1.55
CA THR A 96 17.30 5.42 -0.97
C THR A 96 18.37 5.30 -2.07
N LEU A 97 18.00 4.70 -3.21
CA LEU A 97 18.90 4.61 -4.38
C LEU A 97 19.29 5.99 -4.91
N ASP A 98 18.34 6.92 -4.97
CA ASP A 98 18.60 8.29 -5.40
C ASP A 98 19.59 9.01 -4.48
N VAL A 99 19.42 8.88 -3.16
CA VAL A 99 20.35 9.45 -2.18
C VAL A 99 21.75 8.86 -2.31
N ILE A 100 21.87 7.53 -2.50
CA ILE A 100 23.17 6.87 -2.70
C ILE A 100 23.83 7.37 -4.00
N ASN A 101 23.06 7.46 -5.08
CA ASN A 101 23.57 7.96 -6.37
C ASN A 101 24.05 9.42 -6.26
N GLN A 102 23.26 10.30 -5.64
CA GLN A 102 23.65 11.70 -5.40
C GLN A 102 24.93 11.80 -4.56
N LYS A 103 25.04 11.00 -3.49
CA LYS A 103 26.25 10.94 -2.69
C LYS A 103 27.47 10.54 -3.53
N GLN A 104 27.34 9.52 -4.38
CA GLN A 104 28.42 9.05 -5.25
C GLN A 104 28.81 10.13 -6.27
N GLU A 105 27.88 10.88 -6.83
CA GLU A 105 28.16 11.99 -7.75
C GLU A 105 28.90 13.13 -7.04
N LEU A 106 28.46 13.51 -5.84
CA LEU A 106 29.15 14.53 -5.03
C LEU A 106 30.57 14.09 -4.67
N GLN A 107 30.78 12.80 -4.39
CA GLN A 107 32.11 12.25 -4.13
C GLN A 107 33.00 12.29 -5.37
N LYS A 108 32.50 11.90 -6.54
CA LYS A 108 33.25 11.95 -7.82
C LYS A 108 33.65 13.38 -8.21
N ASN A 109 32.78 14.34 -7.93
CA ASN A 109 33.01 15.75 -8.27
C ASN A 109 33.86 16.48 -7.21
N GLY A 110 34.34 15.80 -6.16
CA GLY A 110 35.10 16.40 -5.06
C GLY A 110 34.30 17.36 -4.17
N ILE A 111 33.01 17.51 -4.41
CA ILE A 111 32.11 18.39 -3.64
C ILE A 111 31.91 17.87 -2.23
N TRP A 112 31.87 16.54 -2.07
CA TRP A 112 31.69 15.88 -0.77
C TRP A 112 32.79 16.29 0.24
N LYS A 113 34.05 16.47 -0.24
CA LYS A 113 35.14 16.95 0.60
C LYS A 113 34.89 18.38 1.10
N LYS A 114 34.34 19.22 0.22
CA LYS A 114 34.01 20.63 0.58
C LYS A 114 32.84 20.69 1.57
N ILE A 115 31.86 19.82 1.44
CA ILE A 115 30.72 19.72 2.39
C ILE A 115 31.22 19.32 3.78
N ASN A 116 32.17 18.40 3.87
CA ASN A 116 32.75 17.98 5.15
C ASN A 116 33.67 19.07 5.79
N GLU A 117 34.02 20.07 5.06
CA GLU A 117 34.79 21.24 5.55
C GLU A 117 33.87 22.35 6.10
N ILE A 118 32.54 22.25 5.88
CA ILE A 118 31.56 23.20 6.42
C ILE A 118 31.28 22.81 7.89
N PRO A 119 31.31 23.76 8.83
CA PRO A 119 30.95 23.51 10.22
C PRO A 119 29.53 22.93 10.32
N GLU A 120 29.34 21.95 11.22
CA GLU A 120 28.09 21.21 11.36
C GLU A 120 26.87 22.10 11.60
N GLU A 121 27.04 23.16 12.44
CA GLU A 121 25.98 24.14 12.73
C GLU A 121 25.58 24.97 11.49
N GLU A 122 26.54 25.30 10.62
CA GLU A 122 26.26 26.04 9.40
C GLU A 122 25.61 25.15 8.34
N LEU A 123 26.02 23.89 8.23
CA LEU A 123 25.42 22.88 7.36
C LEU A 123 23.97 22.57 7.79
N GLU A 124 23.74 22.42 9.09
CA GLU A 124 22.42 22.18 9.66
C GLU A 124 21.45 23.35 9.39
N SER A 125 21.94 24.59 9.57
CA SER A 125 21.17 25.81 9.25
C SER A 125 20.80 25.89 7.77
N GLN A 126 21.72 25.57 6.87
CA GLN A 126 21.48 25.58 5.42
C GLN A 126 20.52 24.46 5.01
N ILE A 127 20.64 23.26 5.60
CA ILE A 127 19.72 22.14 5.37
C ILE A 127 18.31 22.45 5.91
N GLN A 128 18.20 23.10 7.08
CA GLN A 128 16.92 23.53 7.62
C GLN A 128 16.21 24.54 6.71
N ASN A 129 16.95 25.51 6.15
CA ASN A 129 16.40 26.47 5.20
C ASN A 129 15.91 25.80 3.91
N LEU A 130 16.63 24.79 3.39
CA LEU A 130 16.20 23.97 2.25
C LEU A 130 15.04 23.04 2.58
N ALA A 131 14.93 22.58 3.83
CA ALA A 131 13.84 21.71 4.30
C ALA A 131 12.53 22.48 4.48
N VAL A 132 12.56 23.79 4.76
CA VAL A 132 11.38 24.65 4.82
C VAL A 132 10.71 24.72 3.44
N ASP A 133 11.48 24.88 2.37
CA ASP A 133 10.96 24.88 1.00
C ASP A 133 10.41 23.52 0.56
N ARG A 134 10.96 22.41 1.12
CA ARG A 134 10.41 21.04 0.90
C ARG A 134 9.19 20.71 1.73
N LYS A 135 8.99 21.33 2.89
CA LYS A 135 7.82 21.07 3.74
C LYS A 135 6.50 21.41 3.07
N GLU A 136 6.45 22.41 2.20
CA GLU A 136 5.26 22.71 1.41
C GLU A 136 4.88 21.56 0.45
N SER A 137 5.86 20.87 -0.12
CA SER A 137 5.65 19.69 -0.96
C SER A 137 5.26 18.44 -0.13
N GLN A 138 5.80 18.30 1.09
CA GLN A 138 5.50 17.16 1.98
C GLN A 138 4.14 17.28 2.68
N ILE A 139 3.64 18.49 2.93
CA ILE A 139 2.30 18.74 3.46
C ILE A 139 1.22 18.21 2.50
N ASN A 140 1.46 18.27 1.21
CA ASN A 140 0.56 17.69 0.21
C ASN A 140 0.59 16.15 0.22
N LEU A 141 1.73 15.52 0.47
CA LEU A 141 1.84 14.06 0.59
C LEU A 141 1.20 13.55 1.88
N ASN A 142 1.42 14.22 3.01
CA ASN A 142 0.80 13.86 4.30
C ASN A 142 -0.72 14.05 4.28
N LYS A 143 -1.24 15.09 3.62
CA LYS A 143 -2.68 15.23 3.41
C LYS A 143 -3.28 14.10 2.57
N ILE A 144 -2.54 13.58 1.59
CA ILE A 144 -2.95 12.41 0.82
C ILE A 144 -2.94 11.16 1.71
N ILE A 145 -1.92 10.97 2.54
CA ILE A 145 -1.81 9.83 3.47
C ILE A 145 -2.89 9.91 4.56
N GLU A 146 -3.14 11.09 5.15
CA GLU A 146 -4.20 11.29 6.15
C GLU A 146 -5.61 11.07 5.60
N THR A 147 -5.83 11.28 4.28
CA THR A 147 -7.11 10.98 3.64
C THR A 147 -7.34 9.45 3.51
N PHE A 148 -6.28 8.65 3.59
CA PHE A 148 -6.36 7.18 3.59
C PHE A 148 -6.33 6.54 5.00
N ASP A 149 -5.99 7.30 6.06
CA ASP A 149 -5.78 6.77 7.42
C ASP A 149 -7.00 6.90 8.34
N VAL A 150 -8.15 7.25 7.79
CA VAL A 150 -9.43 7.21 8.52
C VAL A 150 -10.03 5.81 8.40
N ASP A 151 -9.71 4.91 9.32
CA ASP A 151 -10.58 3.86 9.87
C ASP A 151 -9.86 2.58 10.33
N HIS A 152 -9.07 2.66 11.37
CA HIS A 152 -8.64 1.47 12.11
C HIS A 152 -9.51 1.09 13.34
N GLN A 153 -10.66 1.70 13.53
CA GLN A 153 -11.59 1.31 14.60
C GLN A 153 -12.82 0.62 14.04
N THR A 154 -12.90 -0.67 14.25
CA THR A 154 -14.10 -1.55 14.18
C THR A 154 -13.99 -2.78 13.29
N VAL A 155 -13.06 -3.68 13.60
CA VAL A 155 -12.99 -4.98 12.88
C VAL A 155 -14.17 -5.91 13.20
N GLN A 156 -14.86 -5.74 14.33
CA GLN A 156 -16.00 -6.62 14.70
C GLN A 156 -17.35 -6.15 14.15
N SER A 157 -17.59 -4.85 14.03
CA SER A 157 -18.83 -4.32 13.44
C SER A 157 -18.82 -4.43 11.90
N ARG A 158 -17.66 -4.46 11.25
CA ARG A 158 -17.52 -4.62 9.80
C ARG A 158 -17.99 -6.01 9.32
N ARG A 159 -17.79 -7.09 10.08
CA ARG A 159 -18.21 -8.45 9.67
C ARG A 159 -19.71 -8.59 9.44
N THR A 160 -20.53 -8.00 10.30
CA THR A 160 -22.00 -7.99 10.16
C THR A 160 -22.47 -6.95 9.14
N ALA A 161 -21.79 -5.81 9.02
CA ALA A 161 -22.13 -4.77 8.05
C ALA A 161 -21.86 -5.23 6.61
N ASP A 162 -20.71 -5.87 6.35
CA ASP A 162 -20.36 -6.38 5.01
C ASP A 162 -21.28 -7.50 4.55
N PHE A 163 -21.68 -8.39 5.45
CA PHE A 163 -22.67 -9.43 5.13
C PHE A 163 -24.02 -8.81 4.76
N ARG A 164 -24.53 -7.87 5.57
CA ARG A 164 -25.78 -7.16 5.30
C ARG A 164 -25.72 -6.40 3.98
N ARG A 165 -24.65 -5.63 3.74
CA ARG A 165 -24.46 -4.89 2.49
C ARG A 165 -24.45 -5.82 1.27
N SER A 166 -23.76 -6.95 1.33
CA SER A 166 -23.73 -7.95 0.24
C SER A 166 -25.09 -8.56 -0.01
N ARG A 167 -25.86 -8.84 1.04
CA ARG A 167 -27.24 -9.34 0.92
C ARG A 167 -28.17 -8.31 0.29
N ASP A 168 -28.08 -7.06 0.71
CA ASP A 168 -28.90 -5.97 0.17
C ASP A 168 -28.61 -5.71 -1.32
N VAL A 169 -27.34 -5.76 -1.74
CA VAL A 169 -26.93 -5.64 -3.16
C VAL A 169 -27.55 -6.78 -4.00
N ILE A 170 -27.53 -8.02 -3.50
CA ILE A 170 -28.18 -9.15 -4.19
C ILE A 170 -29.67 -8.90 -4.37
N LEU A 171 -30.34 -8.49 -3.30
CA LEU A 171 -31.81 -8.26 -3.33
C LEU A 171 -32.18 -7.10 -4.26
N GLN A 172 -31.42 -6.00 -4.25
CA GLN A 172 -31.63 -4.88 -5.18
C GLN A 172 -31.45 -5.31 -6.65
N ARG A 173 -30.42 -6.11 -6.93
CA ARG A 173 -30.16 -6.58 -8.31
C ARG A 173 -31.22 -7.57 -8.79
N ARG A 174 -31.82 -8.36 -7.90
CA ARG A 174 -32.99 -9.18 -8.22
C ARG A 174 -34.19 -8.34 -8.64
N GLN A 175 -34.55 -7.33 -7.85
CA GLN A 175 -35.68 -6.45 -8.15
C GLN A 175 -35.52 -5.74 -9.51
N GLN A 176 -34.27 -5.44 -9.93
CA GLN A 176 -34.00 -4.88 -11.26
C GLN A 176 -34.12 -5.87 -12.40
N LYS A 177 -33.96 -7.18 -12.16
CA LYS A 177 -34.13 -8.23 -13.18
C LYS A 177 -35.58 -8.69 -13.34
N ASP A 178 -36.43 -8.46 -12.34
CA ASP A 178 -37.85 -8.84 -12.33
C ASP A 178 -38.76 -7.74 -12.93
N ASN A 179 -38.20 -6.53 -13.23
CA ASN A 179 -38.86 -5.42 -13.94
C ASN A 179 -38.38 -5.33 -15.40
#